data_b0c3668a4fffebc352cb2d81f0fc35ac
#
_entry.id   b0c3668a4fffebc352cb2d81f0fc35ac
#
_cell.length_a   1.000
_cell.length_b   1.000
_cell.length_c   1.000
_cell.angle_alpha   90.00
_cell.angle_beta   90.00
_cell.angle_gamma   90.00
#
_symmetry.space_group_name_H-M   'P 1'
#
loop_
_entity.id
_entity.type
_entity.pdbx_description
1 polymer ?
#
loop_
_entity_poly.entity_id
_entity_poly.type
_entity_poly.pdbx_seq_one_letter_code
_entity_poly.pdbx_strand_id
1 'polypeptide(L)'
;MKRSLALLLLLGMLLILCACKAEQKPTLLIPKVEGLSEDFIMGADVSTLLAQEASGVIYRGEDGKPQDLLKTLSEAGVNYIRVRVWNDPFDAQGRGYGGGNCDLNTAIEIGKRAAQYHMGLLVDFHYSDFWADPSKQQAPKAWETLSQEEKQQAIYDYTAESLQKLQEAGVTVSMVQIGNETTNGFCGVTAVPKQYALMACAAKAVRDTDPNIQIAVHYTNPETAQFGFYVTNLDVFGVEYDIFATSYYPFWHGTLENLTEQLQKVVDRTGKKVMIAETAWAYTVEDTDGSGNTIGEQLTYDKRYPFTVQGQAREIADVIAVMAGFGEKGVGVFYWEPAWITVPGETWEERSAKWERYGSGWASSFAAEYDPADAGVWYGGSACDNQALFDPQGNPLESLKTFSYVRTGTDVEVAVDSVEPVYITVKINNPVVLPETVSAICNNGELRSVAVTWDAAADLEAMSKGQVGTYPVTGDAGGREVTCFVNMVEENYVENYSFEDEDTSMWHITESAVTTDYQEKKTDAFSGTKALHFWNANAVEFTVEQEITGLRPGEYNYSVQIQGGDADENALMYIYVISDGKRYEQPFRVDGWVVWQNPVIEKIPCSGGTMTVGVSVKANGGAWGTIDDFLLNPCK
;
A
#
# COMPACT_ATOMS: atom_id res chain seq x y z
N MET A 1 0.03 -8.76 70.65
CA MET A 1 0.71 -9.64 69.68
C MET A 1 -0.23 -10.25 68.64
N LYS A 2 -1.41 -10.81 68.96
CA LYS A 2 -2.31 -11.41 67.94
C LYS A 2 -2.92 -10.41 66.93
N ARG A 3 -3.16 -9.14 67.29
CA ARG A 3 -3.69 -8.09 66.37
C ARG A 3 -2.65 -7.53 65.44
N SER A 4 -1.38 -7.47 65.86
CA SER A 4 -0.28 -6.98 64.98
C SER A 4 0.13 -8.01 63.93
N LEU A 5 -0.02 -9.31 64.18
CA LEU A 5 0.28 -10.37 63.24
C LEU A 5 -0.79 -10.47 62.12
N ALA A 6 -2.08 -10.22 62.47
CA ALA A 6 -3.16 -10.17 61.49
C ALA A 6 -3.05 -8.96 60.52
N LEU A 7 -2.56 -7.82 61.02
CA LEU A 7 -2.34 -6.63 60.17
C LEU A 7 -1.16 -6.82 59.23
N LEU A 8 -0.09 -7.49 59.65
CA LEU A 8 1.06 -7.82 58.80
C LEU A 8 0.70 -8.89 57.74
N LEU A 9 -0.16 -9.84 58.04
CA LEU A 9 -0.66 -10.83 57.07
C LEU A 9 -1.63 -10.19 56.07
N LEU A 10 -2.48 -9.24 56.48
CA LEU A 10 -3.33 -8.47 55.57
C LEU A 10 -2.52 -7.53 54.67
N LEU A 11 -1.47 -6.86 55.17
CA LEU A 11 -0.56 -6.05 54.39
C LEU A 11 0.26 -6.91 53.42
N GLY A 12 0.70 -8.10 53.83
CA GLY A 12 1.37 -9.08 52.96
C GLY A 12 0.48 -9.62 51.85
N MET A 13 -0.81 -9.90 52.12
CA MET A 13 -1.78 -10.29 51.08
C MET A 13 -2.16 -9.13 50.15
N LEU A 14 -2.26 -7.89 50.66
CA LEU A 14 -2.46 -6.72 49.78
C LEU A 14 -1.25 -6.44 48.88
N LEU A 15 -0.02 -6.69 49.34
CA LEU A 15 1.19 -6.55 48.53
C LEU A 15 1.35 -7.66 47.47
N ILE A 16 0.82 -8.86 47.72
CA ILE A 16 0.81 -9.96 46.75
C ILE A 16 -0.30 -9.78 45.70
N LEU A 17 -1.41 -9.12 46.06
CA LEU A 17 -2.49 -8.79 45.11
C LEU A 17 -2.18 -7.61 44.18
N CYS A 18 -1.11 -6.84 44.45
CA CYS A 18 -0.65 -5.74 43.53
C CYS A 18 0.39 -6.18 42.51
N ALA A 19 0.78 -7.45 42.40
CA ALA A 19 1.89 -7.90 41.54
C ALA A 19 1.51 -8.90 40.47
N CYS A 20 0.24 -9.24 40.31
CA CYS A 20 -0.20 -9.99 39.12
C CYS A 20 -1.04 -9.06 38.22
N LYS A 21 -0.41 -8.24 37.36
CA LYS A 21 -1.03 -7.94 36.09
C LYS A 21 -1.29 -9.30 35.43
N ALA A 22 -2.55 -9.68 35.23
CA ALA A 22 -2.84 -10.81 34.36
C ALA A 22 -2.23 -10.46 33.01
N GLU A 23 -1.17 -11.16 32.60
CA GLU A 23 -0.66 -11.08 31.27
C GLU A 23 -1.81 -11.36 30.32
N GLN A 24 -2.14 -10.38 29.48
CA GLN A 24 -3.21 -10.53 28.51
C GLN A 24 -2.76 -11.62 27.53
N LYS A 25 -3.54 -12.70 27.42
CA LYS A 25 -3.19 -13.80 26.52
C LYS A 25 -3.10 -13.25 25.08
N PRO A 26 -2.11 -13.69 24.30
CA PRO A 26 -2.04 -13.34 22.88
C PRO A 26 -3.33 -13.71 22.15
N THR A 27 -3.78 -12.84 21.26
CA THR A 27 -4.89 -13.11 20.34
C THR A 27 -4.41 -13.36 18.91
N LEU A 28 -3.17 -12.96 18.61
CA LEU A 28 -2.54 -13.17 17.31
C LEU A 28 -1.80 -14.51 17.25
N LEU A 29 -1.95 -15.20 16.14
CA LEU A 29 -1.18 -16.40 15.82
C LEU A 29 0.13 -16.00 15.14
N ILE A 30 1.23 -16.05 15.88
CA ILE A 30 2.56 -15.77 15.36
C ILE A 30 3.45 -17.00 15.56
N PRO A 31 4.00 -17.56 14.47
CA PRO A 31 4.93 -18.68 14.59
C PRO A 31 6.25 -18.23 15.22
N LYS A 32 6.89 -19.13 15.95
CA LYS A 32 8.27 -18.90 16.38
C LYS A 32 9.17 -18.88 15.14
N VAL A 33 10.01 -17.86 15.03
CA VAL A 33 11.05 -17.78 14.00
C VAL A 33 12.33 -18.44 14.54
N GLU A 34 12.76 -19.49 13.87
CA GLU A 34 13.98 -20.19 14.23
C GLU A 34 15.23 -19.44 13.71
N GLY A 35 16.32 -19.56 14.43
CA GLY A 35 17.61 -18.96 14.02
C GLY A 35 17.79 -17.48 14.36
N LEU A 36 16.84 -16.83 15.05
CA LEU A 36 17.00 -15.46 15.53
C LEU A 36 18.15 -15.37 16.56
N SER A 37 19.19 -14.60 16.23
CA SER A 37 20.24 -14.27 17.21
C SER A 37 19.72 -13.32 18.29
N GLU A 38 20.44 -13.25 19.43
CA GLU A 38 20.11 -12.26 20.48
C GLU A 38 20.28 -10.83 19.96
N ASP A 39 21.26 -10.60 19.09
CA ASP A 39 21.61 -9.29 18.52
C ASP A 39 20.81 -8.95 17.26
N PHE A 40 19.82 -9.77 16.88
CA PHE A 40 18.99 -9.49 15.70
C PHE A 40 18.24 -8.18 15.87
N ILE A 41 18.39 -7.28 14.89
CA ILE A 41 17.78 -5.95 14.92
C ILE A 41 16.27 -6.07 14.67
N MET A 42 15.50 -5.71 15.68
CA MET A 42 14.08 -5.45 15.63
C MET A 42 13.91 -3.93 15.62
N GLY A 43 13.93 -3.34 14.44
CA GLY A 43 14.04 -1.90 14.26
C GLY A 43 12.71 -1.21 14.01
N ALA A 44 12.67 0.09 14.31
CA ALA A 44 11.57 0.98 13.97
C ALA A 44 12.12 2.34 13.50
N ASP A 45 11.62 2.86 12.37
CA ASP A 45 11.82 4.25 11.96
C ASP A 45 10.76 5.12 12.65
N VAL A 46 11.17 6.12 13.39
CA VAL A 46 10.28 7.01 14.13
C VAL A 46 10.61 8.49 13.88
N SER A 47 11.02 8.80 12.69
CA SER A 47 11.51 10.12 12.32
C SER A 47 10.46 11.22 12.49
N THR A 48 9.17 10.91 12.38
CA THR A 48 8.07 11.87 12.58
C THR A 48 7.72 12.12 14.04
N LEU A 49 8.30 11.39 15.00
CA LEU A 49 7.92 11.37 16.41
C LEU A 49 7.76 12.76 17.03
N LEU A 50 8.78 13.63 16.91
CA LEU A 50 8.74 14.93 17.56
C LEU A 50 7.67 15.86 16.99
N ALA A 51 7.44 15.78 15.67
CA ALA A 51 6.39 16.54 15.00
C ALA A 51 4.99 16.04 15.39
N GLN A 52 4.82 14.72 15.56
CA GLN A 52 3.59 14.12 16.05
C GLN A 52 3.27 14.57 17.47
N GLU A 53 4.23 14.50 18.38
CA GLU A 53 4.08 14.97 19.76
C GLU A 53 3.79 16.47 19.82
N ALA A 54 4.48 17.29 19.02
CA ALA A 54 4.23 18.73 18.92
C ALA A 54 2.82 19.05 18.41
N SER A 55 2.25 18.19 17.57
CA SER A 55 0.87 18.28 17.07
C SER A 55 -0.18 17.82 18.08
N GLY A 56 0.26 17.30 19.23
CA GLY A 56 -0.60 16.88 20.34
C GLY A 56 -0.96 15.39 20.32
N VAL A 57 -0.26 14.56 19.55
CA VAL A 57 -0.37 13.10 19.64
C VAL A 57 0.12 12.62 21.00
N ILE A 58 -0.61 11.70 21.61
CA ILE A 58 -0.28 11.11 22.90
C ILE A 58 -0.20 9.60 22.74
N TYR A 59 1.02 9.06 22.73
CA TYR A 59 1.21 7.61 22.74
C TYR A 59 0.94 7.03 24.12
N ARG A 60 0.55 5.76 24.13
CA ARG A 60 0.15 5.06 25.34
C ARG A 60 0.91 3.73 25.46
N GLY A 61 1.00 3.28 26.69
CA GLY A 61 1.45 1.92 26.97
C GLY A 61 0.29 0.91 26.94
N GLU A 62 0.62 -0.34 27.16
CA GLU A 62 -0.34 -1.47 27.25
C GLU A 62 -1.44 -1.28 28.31
N ASP A 63 -1.26 -0.37 29.25
CA ASP A 63 -2.27 -0.07 30.28
C ASP A 63 -3.19 1.10 29.86
N GLY A 64 -3.07 1.59 28.64
CA GLY A 64 -3.85 2.69 28.08
C GLY A 64 -3.46 4.06 28.62
N LYS A 65 -2.41 4.17 29.45
CA LYS A 65 -1.94 5.45 29.98
C LYS A 65 -0.89 6.08 29.07
N PRO A 66 -0.80 7.42 29.07
CA PRO A 66 0.27 8.12 28.36
C PRO A 66 1.65 7.57 28.75
N GLN A 67 2.44 7.22 27.74
CA GLN A 67 3.78 6.68 27.88
C GLN A 67 4.67 7.22 26.76
N ASP A 68 5.97 7.35 27.02
CA ASP A 68 6.96 7.62 25.98
C ASP A 68 6.91 6.55 24.90
N LEU A 69 6.82 6.95 23.62
CA LEU A 69 6.76 6.01 22.49
C LEU A 69 7.90 5.01 22.53
N LEU A 70 9.14 5.48 22.72
CA LEU A 70 10.33 4.61 22.67
C LEU A 70 10.32 3.58 23.80
N LYS A 71 9.72 3.93 24.95
CA LYS A 71 9.49 2.96 26.03
C LYS A 71 8.51 1.87 25.59
N THR A 72 7.38 2.25 24.97
CA THR A 72 6.37 1.29 24.48
C THR A 72 6.98 0.37 23.41
N LEU A 73 7.77 0.92 22.49
CA LEU A 73 8.49 0.14 21.47
C LEU A 73 9.48 -0.85 22.12
N SER A 74 10.28 -0.39 23.09
CA SER A 74 11.24 -1.23 23.81
C SER A 74 10.56 -2.37 24.56
N GLU A 75 9.46 -2.09 25.25
CA GLU A 75 8.66 -3.10 25.96
C GLU A 75 8.05 -4.15 25.01
N ALA A 76 7.81 -3.80 23.77
CA ALA A 76 7.32 -4.70 22.73
C ALA A 76 8.42 -5.51 22.02
N GLY A 77 9.69 -5.24 22.31
CA GLY A 77 10.84 -5.98 21.77
C GLY A 77 11.63 -5.25 20.67
N VAL A 78 11.27 -4.01 20.36
CA VAL A 78 12.07 -3.16 19.46
C VAL A 78 13.36 -2.77 20.18
N ASN A 79 14.50 -2.98 19.52
CA ASN A 79 15.83 -2.76 20.11
C ASN A 79 16.69 -1.77 19.32
N TYR A 80 16.14 -1.20 18.24
CA TYR A 80 16.88 -0.29 17.37
C TYR A 80 15.96 0.78 16.80
N ILE A 81 16.44 2.00 16.71
CA ILE A 81 15.71 3.14 16.13
C ILE A 81 16.44 3.60 14.87
N ARG A 82 15.70 3.82 13.80
CA ARG A 82 16.14 4.50 12.59
C ARG A 82 15.58 5.91 12.58
N VAL A 83 16.40 6.88 12.21
CA VAL A 83 16.00 8.27 12.01
C VAL A 83 16.61 8.79 10.72
N ARG A 84 15.77 9.35 9.85
CA ARG A 84 16.24 10.04 8.65
C ARG A 84 16.73 11.44 9.00
N VAL A 85 17.69 11.93 8.23
CA VAL A 85 18.28 13.27 8.40
C VAL A 85 18.34 13.95 7.04
N TRP A 86 17.61 15.04 6.93
CA TRP A 86 17.66 15.99 5.81
C TRP A 86 18.62 17.15 6.15
N ASN A 87 19.19 17.76 5.11
CA ASN A 87 20.20 18.79 5.33
C ASN A 87 19.61 20.08 5.91
N ASP A 88 18.59 20.63 5.25
CA ASP A 88 17.88 21.85 5.65
C ASP A 88 16.42 21.80 5.22
N PRO A 89 15.54 21.08 5.97
CA PRO A 89 14.13 20.87 5.62
C PRO A 89 13.25 22.08 5.94
N PHE A 90 13.76 23.30 5.70
CA PHE A 90 13.05 24.55 6.01
C PHE A 90 13.16 25.54 4.87
N ASP A 91 12.13 26.37 4.72
CA ASP A 91 12.19 27.51 3.83
C ASP A 91 13.00 28.68 4.42
N ALA A 92 13.18 29.75 3.65
CA ALA A 92 13.95 30.92 4.07
C ALA A 92 13.36 31.68 5.29
N GLN A 93 12.11 31.37 5.68
CA GLN A 93 11.44 31.89 6.87
C GLN A 93 11.49 30.92 8.05
N GLY A 94 12.13 29.77 7.91
CA GLY A 94 12.24 28.73 8.92
C GLY A 94 10.98 27.89 9.08
N ARG A 95 10.10 27.84 8.05
CA ARG A 95 8.92 26.99 8.05
C ARG A 95 9.29 25.62 7.50
N GLY A 96 8.90 24.57 8.23
CA GLY A 96 9.29 23.18 7.89
C GLY A 96 8.54 22.62 6.68
N TYR A 97 9.20 21.71 5.95
CA TYR A 97 8.63 21.06 4.77
C TYR A 97 7.67 19.91 5.07
N GLY A 98 7.58 19.48 6.32
CA GLY A 98 6.75 18.33 6.72
C GLY A 98 7.57 17.03 6.87
N GLY A 99 6.89 15.90 6.88
CA GLY A 99 7.53 14.59 7.04
C GLY A 99 8.36 14.44 8.32
N GLY A 100 8.00 15.17 9.39
CA GLY A 100 8.77 15.23 10.63
C GLY A 100 9.78 16.36 10.73
N ASN A 101 9.99 17.16 9.67
CA ASN A 101 11.05 18.19 9.59
C ASN A 101 12.41 17.63 10.05
N CYS A 102 12.79 16.51 9.53
CA CYS A 102 13.85 15.61 10.02
C CYS A 102 15.26 16.18 9.85
N ASP A 103 15.61 17.21 10.62
CA ASP A 103 16.95 17.77 10.68
C ASP A 103 17.86 17.02 11.67
N LEU A 104 19.11 17.40 11.75
CA LEU A 104 20.08 16.83 12.68
C LEU A 104 19.66 17.01 14.16
N ASN A 105 18.98 18.12 14.52
CA ASN A 105 18.53 18.34 15.89
C ASN A 105 17.44 17.35 16.28
N THR A 106 16.52 17.05 15.35
CA THR A 106 15.50 16.01 15.51
C THR A 106 16.16 14.65 15.78
N ALA A 107 17.18 14.28 15.00
CA ALA A 107 17.92 13.02 15.19
C ALA A 107 18.65 12.98 16.55
N ILE A 108 19.24 14.10 17.00
CA ILE A 108 19.87 14.22 18.32
C ILE A 108 18.87 13.97 19.45
N GLU A 109 17.70 14.59 19.40
CA GLU A 109 16.71 14.45 20.47
C GLU A 109 16.10 13.03 20.52
N ILE A 110 15.78 12.44 19.36
CA ILE A 110 15.32 11.05 19.29
C ILE A 110 16.42 10.10 19.76
N GLY A 111 17.68 10.31 19.34
CA GLY A 111 18.82 9.49 19.74
C GLY A 111 19.09 9.50 21.25
N LYS A 112 18.97 10.68 21.90
CA LYS A 112 19.04 10.77 23.38
C LYS A 112 17.95 9.99 24.07
N ARG A 113 16.72 10.02 23.54
CA ARG A 113 15.59 9.26 24.09
C ARG A 113 15.78 7.77 23.89
N ALA A 114 16.23 7.31 22.70
CA ALA A 114 16.51 5.92 22.39
C ALA A 114 17.56 5.31 23.35
N ALA A 115 18.60 6.08 23.65
CA ALA A 115 19.65 5.67 24.60
C ALA A 115 19.13 5.39 26.01
N GLN A 116 18.05 6.05 26.45
CA GLN A 116 17.44 5.81 27.78
C GLN A 116 16.82 4.41 27.88
N TYR A 117 16.45 3.82 26.75
CA TYR A 117 15.85 2.49 26.65
C TYR A 117 16.83 1.46 26.04
N HIS A 118 18.12 1.78 26.00
CA HIS A 118 19.20 0.92 25.50
C HIS A 118 19.01 0.47 24.04
N MET A 119 18.35 1.29 23.22
CA MET A 119 18.17 1.02 21.80
C MET A 119 19.37 1.49 20.99
N GLY A 120 19.79 0.71 19.98
CA GLY A 120 20.73 1.15 18.96
C GLY A 120 20.16 2.29 18.11
N LEU A 121 21.02 3.06 17.46
CA LEU A 121 20.63 4.14 16.56
C LEU A 121 21.23 3.95 15.18
N LEU A 122 20.39 3.93 14.16
CA LEU A 122 20.72 4.09 12.75
C LEU A 122 20.35 5.50 12.32
N VAL A 123 21.33 6.25 11.83
CA VAL A 123 21.14 7.57 11.22
C VAL A 123 21.11 7.41 9.71
N ASP A 124 20.00 7.79 9.10
CA ASP A 124 19.78 7.71 7.66
C ASP A 124 19.94 9.08 7.01
N PHE A 125 21.09 9.34 6.42
CA PHE A 125 21.34 10.56 5.68
C PHE A 125 20.76 10.51 4.27
N HIS A 126 19.73 11.32 4.00
CA HIS A 126 19.15 11.40 2.66
C HIS A 126 20.02 12.20 1.67
N TYR A 127 20.90 13.08 2.15
CA TYR A 127 21.66 14.05 1.33
C TYR A 127 20.75 14.86 0.40
N SER A 128 19.66 15.32 0.97
CA SER A 128 18.55 16.04 0.37
C SER A 128 17.95 16.96 1.45
N ASP A 129 17.17 17.95 1.09
CA ASP A 129 16.44 18.81 2.04
C ASP A 129 15.03 18.29 2.33
N PHE A 130 14.58 17.28 1.62
CA PHE A 130 13.27 16.64 1.78
C PHE A 130 13.35 15.16 1.37
N TRP A 131 12.21 14.51 1.08
CA TRP A 131 12.16 13.11 0.70
C TRP A 131 13.16 12.78 -0.42
N ALA A 132 13.89 11.70 -0.23
CA ALA A 132 14.69 11.04 -1.26
C ALA A 132 14.18 9.60 -1.43
N ASP A 133 13.82 9.25 -2.66
CA ASP A 133 13.28 7.94 -3.05
C ASP A 133 13.76 7.58 -4.47
N PRO A 134 13.39 6.42 -5.06
CA PRO A 134 13.84 6.04 -6.39
C PRO A 134 13.47 7.01 -7.51
N SER A 135 12.42 7.79 -7.32
CA SER A 135 11.95 8.78 -8.32
C SER A 135 12.60 10.15 -8.14
N LYS A 136 13.08 10.46 -6.94
CA LYS A 136 13.67 11.75 -6.60
C LYS A 136 14.87 11.62 -5.66
N GLN A 137 16.02 12.04 -6.16
CA GLN A 137 17.30 12.06 -5.45
C GLN A 137 17.90 13.46 -5.55
N GLN A 138 17.11 14.49 -5.18
CA GLN A 138 17.48 15.89 -5.35
C GLN A 138 18.59 16.27 -4.36
N ALA A 139 19.55 17.08 -4.83
CA ALA A 139 20.59 17.63 -3.96
C ALA A 139 20.00 18.68 -3.00
N PRO A 140 20.58 18.87 -1.79
CA PRO A 140 20.25 20.00 -0.95
C PRO A 140 20.33 21.33 -1.69
N LYS A 141 19.46 22.30 -1.38
CA LYS A 141 19.45 23.65 -1.97
C LYS A 141 20.84 24.29 -1.99
N ALA A 142 21.56 24.16 -0.89
CA ALA A 142 22.90 24.70 -0.75
C ALA A 142 23.95 24.05 -1.66
N TRP A 143 23.67 22.85 -2.21
CA TRP A 143 24.60 22.09 -3.05
C TRP A 143 24.19 21.98 -4.51
N GLU A 144 23.06 22.54 -4.89
CA GLU A 144 22.49 22.40 -6.24
C GLU A 144 23.47 22.87 -7.33
N THR A 145 24.16 23.98 -7.10
CA THR A 145 25.08 24.59 -8.07
C THR A 145 26.54 24.14 -7.94
N LEU A 146 26.84 23.28 -6.96
CA LEU A 146 28.21 22.82 -6.72
C LEU A 146 28.69 21.90 -7.86
N SER A 147 29.98 21.99 -8.19
CA SER A 147 30.68 21.01 -9.04
C SER A 147 30.70 19.62 -8.39
N GLN A 148 31.07 18.61 -9.16
CA GLN A 148 31.19 17.23 -8.63
C GLN A 148 32.18 17.16 -7.44
N GLU A 149 33.32 17.81 -7.56
CA GLU A 149 34.38 17.85 -6.54
C GLU A 149 33.92 18.61 -5.29
N GLU A 150 33.23 19.71 -5.46
CA GLU A 150 32.66 20.47 -4.35
C GLU A 150 31.56 19.70 -3.63
N LYS A 151 30.71 18.96 -4.36
CA LYS A 151 29.71 18.05 -3.76
C LYS A 151 30.37 16.92 -2.96
N GLN A 152 31.45 16.35 -3.47
CA GLN A 152 32.21 15.33 -2.74
C GLN A 152 32.72 15.86 -1.40
N GLN A 153 33.29 17.07 -1.39
CA GLN A 153 33.74 17.70 -0.15
C GLN A 153 32.56 18.04 0.77
N ALA A 154 31.48 18.59 0.24
CA ALA A 154 30.29 18.95 1.01
C ALA A 154 29.65 17.72 1.71
N ILE A 155 29.55 16.58 1.00
CA ILE A 155 29.05 15.33 1.58
C ILE A 155 29.98 14.84 2.70
N TYR A 156 31.28 14.84 2.47
CA TYR A 156 32.24 14.43 3.48
C TYR A 156 32.14 15.30 4.74
N ASP A 157 32.21 16.63 4.57
CA ASP A 157 32.16 17.57 5.69
C ASP A 157 30.85 17.47 6.46
N TYR A 158 29.71 17.47 5.75
CA TYR A 158 28.39 17.35 6.36
C TYR A 158 28.22 16.06 7.17
N THR A 159 28.68 14.93 6.62
CA THR A 159 28.60 13.64 7.31
C THR A 159 29.47 13.62 8.56
N ALA A 160 30.74 14.06 8.45
CA ALA A 160 31.65 14.11 9.58
C ALA A 160 31.21 15.06 10.68
N GLU A 161 30.78 16.30 10.31
CA GLU A 161 30.28 17.29 11.26
C GLU A 161 28.99 16.84 11.96
N SER A 162 28.09 16.19 11.22
CA SER A 162 26.84 15.67 11.78
C SER A 162 27.10 14.57 12.81
N LEU A 163 27.98 13.63 12.50
CA LEU A 163 28.38 12.56 13.43
C LEU A 163 29.10 13.13 14.66
N GLN A 164 29.97 14.13 14.47
CA GLN A 164 30.63 14.82 15.58
C GLN A 164 29.61 15.52 16.49
N LYS A 165 28.61 16.22 15.93
CA LYS A 165 27.56 16.89 16.71
C LYS A 165 26.68 15.89 17.49
N LEU A 166 26.36 14.74 16.90
CA LEU A 166 25.66 13.65 17.59
C LEU A 166 26.50 13.15 18.78
N GLN A 167 27.79 12.90 18.58
CA GLN A 167 28.69 12.46 19.62
C GLN A 167 28.87 13.51 20.73
N GLU A 168 29.05 14.79 20.39
CA GLU A 168 29.12 15.91 21.34
C GLU A 168 27.83 16.05 22.17
N ALA A 169 26.68 15.73 21.57
CA ALA A 169 25.38 15.70 22.24
C ALA A 169 25.18 14.46 23.15
N GLY A 170 26.15 13.54 23.18
CA GLY A 170 26.11 12.30 23.97
C GLY A 170 25.28 11.19 23.31
N VAL A 171 25.03 11.27 22.01
CA VAL A 171 24.33 10.24 21.23
C VAL A 171 25.32 9.27 20.63
N THR A 172 25.16 7.98 20.92
CA THR A 172 25.95 6.90 20.29
C THR A 172 25.26 6.44 19.00
N VAL A 173 25.93 6.64 17.87
CA VAL A 173 25.49 6.15 16.56
C VAL A 173 26.10 4.79 16.34
N SER A 174 25.29 3.77 16.16
CA SER A 174 25.75 2.39 15.91
C SER A 174 25.83 2.06 14.42
N MET A 175 25.01 2.71 13.60
CA MET A 175 24.93 2.50 12.17
C MET A 175 24.60 3.80 11.45
N VAL A 176 25.18 3.98 10.27
CA VAL A 176 24.85 5.08 9.35
C VAL A 176 24.40 4.49 8.03
N GLN A 177 23.29 4.94 7.54
CA GLN A 177 22.82 4.71 6.18
C GLN A 177 23.27 5.87 5.30
N ILE A 178 24.07 5.59 4.28
CA ILE A 178 24.60 6.59 3.35
C ILE A 178 23.71 6.71 2.11
N GLY A 179 22.67 7.51 2.22
CA GLY A 179 21.63 7.71 1.23
C GLY A 179 20.43 6.79 1.42
N ASN A 180 19.23 7.31 1.06
CA ASN A 180 17.98 6.57 1.08
C ASN A 180 17.59 6.16 -0.33
N GLU A 181 17.29 4.86 -0.53
CA GLU A 181 16.79 4.27 -1.78
C GLU A 181 17.52 4.76 -3.05
N THR A 182 18.85 4.69 -3.02
CA THR A 182 19.75 5.26 -4.03
C THR A 182 19.74 4.50 -5.38
N THR A 183 18.64 3.84 -5.70
CA THR A 183 18.43 2.97 -6.87
C THR A 183 18.72 3.69 -8.20
N ASN A 184 18.22 4.90 -8.37
CA ASN A 184 18.29 5.64 -9.64
C ASN A 184 19.13 6.92 -9.56
N GLY A 185 19.76 7.21 -8.42
CA GLY A 185 20.56 8.42 -8.25
C GLY A 185 21.05 8.61 -6.82
N PHE A 186 21.78 9.69 -6.59
CA PHE A 186 22.25 10.09 -5.27
C PHE A 186 22.61 11.57 -5.28
N CYS A 187 22.05 12.37 -4.37
CA CYS A 187 22.36 13.78 -4.17
C CYS A 187 22.33 14.61 -5.50
N GLY A 188 21.27 14.45 -6.27
CA GLY A 188 21.09 15.15 -7.56
C GLY A 188 21.91 14.59 -8.72
N VAL A 189 22.56 13.44 -8.56
CA VAL A 189 23.44 12.84 -9.56
C VAL A 189 22.95 11.45 -9.97
N THR A 190 22.70 11.24 -11.26
CA THR A 190 22.24 9.96 -11.84
C THR A 190 23.33 9.23 -12.64
N ALA A 191 24.42 9.93 -13.01
CA ALA A 191 25.53 9.32 -13.72
C ALA A 191 26.32 8.37 -12.80
N VAL A 192 26.29 7.08 -13.12
CA VAL A 192 26.84 6.00 -12.29
C VAL A 192 28.22 6.29 -11.71
N PRO A 193 29.29 6.65 -12.48
CA PRO A 193 30.60 6.90 -11.88
C PRO A 193 30.60 8.06 -10.88
N LYS A 194 29.78 9.08 -11.13
CA LYS A 194 29.68 10.26 -10.28
C LYS A 194 28.88 9.99 -9.02
N GLN A 195 27.78 9.24 -9.13
CA GLN A 195 26.94 8.81 -8.01
C GLN A 195 27.77 8.02 -6.98
N TYR A 196 28.47 6.97 -7.43
CA TYR A 196 29.25 6.13 -6.53
C TYR A 196 30.47 6.83 -5.96
N ALA A 197 31.05 7.81 -6.67
CA ALA A 197 32.12 8.66 -6.12
C ALA A 197 31.62 9.53 -4.96
N LEU A 198 30.38 10.02 -5.01
CA LEU A 198 29.75 10.73 -3.89
C LEU A 198 29.49 9.78 -2.70
N MET A 199 28.96 8.58 -2.95
CA MET A 199 28.74 7.57 -1.91
C MET A 199 30.06 7.16 -1.23
N ALA A 200 31.16 7.03 -1.99
CA ALA A 200 32.47 6.73 -1.42
C ALA A 200 32.96 7.83 -0.48
N CYS A 201 32.65 9.10 -0.75
CA CYS A 201 33.00 10.21 0.14
C CYS A 201 32.17 10.17 1.44
N ALA A 202 30.88 9.83 1.36
CA ALA A 202 30.03 9.65 2.54
C ALA A 202 30.55 8.49 3.41
N ALA A 203 30.85 7.34 2.81
CA ALA A 203 31.41 6.18 3.50
C ALA A 203 32.76 6.52 4.18
N LYS A 204 33.64 7.21 3.46
CA LYS A 204 34.93 7.66 4.00
C LYS A 204 34.75 8.58 5.21
N ALA A 205 33.84 9.52 5.17
CA ALA A 205 33.57 10.42 6.30
C ALA A 205 33.14 9.66 7.56
N VAL A 206 32.28 8.64 7.40
CA VAL A 206 31.89 7.77 8.53
C VAL A 206 33.10 7.03 9.10
N ARG A 207 33.92 6.39 8.27
CA ARG A 207 35.10 5.65 8.71
C ARG A 207 36.17 6.52 9.39
N ASP A 208 36.38 7.73 8.86
CA ASP A 208 37.35 8.67 9.42
C ASP A 208 36.84 9.24 10.77
N THR A 209 35.52 9.31 10.99
CA THR A 209 34.94 9.79 12.25
C THR A 209 34.96 8.71 13.34
N ASP A 210 34.42 7.54 13.06
CA ASP A 210 34.50 6.38 13.96
C ASP A 210 34.45 5.08 13.13
N PRO A 211 35.54 4.29 13.10
CA PRO A 211 35.64 3.04 12.34
C PRO A 211 34.73 1.92 12.85
N ASN A 212 34.13 2.07 14.04
CA ASN A 212 33.23 1.07 14.60
C ASN A 212 31.77 1.26 14.14
N ILE A 213 31.41 2.42 13.60
CA ILE A 213 30.08 2.65 13.05
C ILE A 213 29.88 1.76 11.82
N GLN A 214 28.82 0.96 11.81
CA GLN A 214 28.46 0.17 10.64
C GLN A 214 27.91 1.08 9.53
N ILE A 215 28.29 0.81 8.29
CA ILE A 215 27.80 1.56 7.12
C ILE A 215 26.82 0.68 6.36
N ALA A 216 25.59 1.16 6.19
CA ALA A 216 24.58 0.59 5.33
C ALA A 216 24.47 1.39 4.02
N VAL A 217 24.39 0.69 2.88
CA VAL A 217 23.95 1.23 1.60
C VAL A 217 22.51 0.79 1.39
N HIS A 218 21.65 1.65 0.85
CA HIS A 218 20.23 1.38 0.73
C HIS A 218 19.75 1.49 -0.71
N TYR A 219 19.19 0.40 -1.20
CA TYR A 219 18.54 0.27 -2.51
C TYR A 219 17.13 -0.27 -2.33
N THR A 220 16.32 -0.24 -3.39
CA THR A 220 14.98 -0.80 -3.38
C THR A 220 14.66 -1.51 -4.70
N ASN A 221 13.40 -1.93 -4.88
CA ASN A 221 12.88 -2.63 -6.05
C ASN A 221 13.56 -4.00 -6.30
N PRO A 222 13.55 -4.92 -5.33
CA PRO A 222 14.11 -6.26 -5.49
C PRO A 222 13.48 -7.03 -6.66
N GLU A 223 12.22 -6.73 -7.03
CA GLU A 223 11.49 -7.33 -8.14
C GLU A 223 12.15 -7.05 -9.51
N THR A 224 12.92 -5.98 -9.63
CA THR A 224 13.66 -5.65 -10.87
C THR A 224 14.94 -6.46 -11.05
N ALA A 225 15.35 -7.21 -10.04
CA ALA A 225 16.56 -8.06 -10.04
C ALA A 225 17.88 -7.31 -10.29
N GLN A 226 17.99 -6.03 -9.90
CA GLN A 226 19.16 -5.18 -10.17
C GLN A 226 20.24 -5.20 -9.06
N PHE A 227 20.06 -5.94 -7.96
CA PHE A 227 21.03 -5.94 -6.84
C PHE A 227 22.44 -6.35 -7.26
N GLY A 228 22.56 -7.29 -8.21
CA GLY A 228 23.86 -7.64 -8.78
C GLY A 228 24.57 -6.49 -9.50
N PHE A 229 23.83 -5.57 -10.11
CA PHE A 229 24.37 -4.35 -10.72
C PHE A 229 24.86 -3.37 -9.65
N TYR A 230 24.09 -3.15 -8.60
CA TYR A 230 24.45 -2.21 -7.54
C TYR A 230 25.71 -2.66 -6.80
N VAL A 231 25.79 -3.91 -6.37
CA VAL A 231 26.98 -4.41 -5.66
C VAL A 231 28.24 -4.41 -6.53
N THR A 232 28.08 -4.58 -7.86
CA THR A 232 29.20 -4.45 -8.80
C THR A 232 29.77 -3.05 -8.79
N ASN A 233 28.91 -2.04 -8.84
CA ASN A 233 29.34 -0.65 -8.87
C ASN A 233 29.92 -0.21 -7.52
N LEU A 234 29.33 -0.63 -6.40
CA LEU A 234 29.90 -0.38 -5.07
C LEU A 234 31.36 -0.87 -4.97
N ASP A 235 31.64 -2.07 -5.49
CA ASP A 235 32.97 -2.64 -5.51
C ASP A 235 33.92 -1.91 -6.49
N VAL A 236 33.48 -1.70 -7.74
CA VAL A 236 34.27 -1.03 -8.79
C VAL A 236 34.69 0.39 -8.39
N PHE A 237 33.80 1.14 -7.72
CA PHE A 237 34.06 2.51 -7.31
C PHE A 237 34.56 2.64 -5.89
N GLY A 238 34.83 1.51 -5.20
CA GLY A 238 35.48 1.48 -3.89
C GLY A 238 34.61 2.09 -2.77
N VAL A 239 33.32 1.94 -2.83
CA VAL A 239 32.42 2.34 -1.73
C VAL A 239 32.58 1.35 -0.58
N GLU A 240 33.06 1.81 0.55
CA GLU A 240 33.12 0.99 1.76
C GLU A 240 31.75 0.89 2.42
N TYR A 241 31.31 -0.34 2.67
CA TYR A 241 30.06 -0.60 3.41
C TYR A 241 30.13 -1.96 4.11
N ASP A 242 29.29 -2.14 5.12
CA ASP A 242 29.20 -3.38 5.90
C ASP A 242 27.91 -4.14 5.58
N ILE A 243 26.83 -3.41 5.30
CA ILE A 243 25.46 -3.92 5.16
C ILE A 243 24.87 -3.42 3.85
N PHE A 244 24.30 -4.35 3.06
CA PHE A 244 23.43 -4.03 1.94
C PHE A 244 21.98 -4.05 2.44
N ALA A 245 21.34 -2.90 2.45
CA ALA A 245 19.98 -2.74 2.91
C ALA A 245 19.00 -2.56 1.73
N THR A 246 17.76 -3.00 1.92
CA THR A 246 16.69 -2.80 0.95
C THR A 246 15.36 -2.45 1.63
N SER A 247 14.50 -1.70 0.95
CA SER A 247 13.08 -1.63 1.25
C SER A 247 12.38 -2.89 0.72
N TYR A 248 11.39 -3.37 1.47
CA TYR A 248 10.49 -4.41 1.02
C TYR A 248 9.06 -4.09 1.45
N TYR A 249 8.22 -3.77 0.50
CA TYR A 249 6.79 -3.55 0.67
C TYR A 249 6.03 -4.56 -0.20
N PRO A 250 5.29 -5.51 0.39
CA PRO A 250 4.67 -6.62 -0.37
C PRO A 250 3.79 -6.20 -1.55
N PHE A 251 3.22 -5.01 -1.50
CA PHE A 251 2.36 -4.49 -2.57
C PHE A 251 3.14 -3.96 -3.79
N TRP A 252 4.46 -3.75 -3.71
CA TRP A 252 5.26 -3.22 -4.82
C TRP A 252 6.44 -4.11 -5.20
N HIS A 253 7.04 -4.78 -4.22
CA HIS A 253 8.36 -5.36 -4.34
C HIS A 253 8.37 -6.87 -4.58
N GLY A 254 7.24 -7.42 -5.06
CA GLY A 254 7.13 -8.84 -5.39
C GLY A 254 7.09 -9.77 -4.18
N THR A 255 7.49 -11.03 -4.38
CA THR A 255 7.36 -12.07 -3.36
C THR A 255 8.57 -12.14 -2.42
N LEU A 256 8.39 -12.75 -1.24
CA LEU A 256 9.47 -13.03 -0.30
C LEU A 256 10.53 -13.98 -0.88
N GLU A 257 10.12 -14.90 -1.76
CA GLU A 257 11.01 -15.79 -2.47
C GLU A 257 11.97 -15.01 -3.38
N ASN A 258 11.43 -14.04 -4.15
CA ASN A 258 12.24 -13.17 -4.99
C ASN A 258 13.16 -12.29 -4.15
N LEU A 259 12.66 -11.68 -3.07
CA LEU A 259 13.47 -10.92 -2.12
C LEU A 259 14.65 -11.76 -1.60
N THR A 260 14.35 -12.98 -1.13
CA THR A 260 15.35 -13.93 -0.63
C THR A 260 16.41 -14.24 -1.69
N GLU A 261 15.98 -14.52 -2.94
CA GLU A 261 16.91 -14.80 -4.04
C GLU A 261 17.83 -13.62 -4.35
N GLN A 262 17.30 -12.39 -4.38
CA GLN A 262 18.10 -11.20 -4.68
C GLN A 262 19.10 -10.90 -3.56
N LEU A 263 18.70 -11.00 -2.30
CA LEU A 263 19.60 -10.82 -1.16
C LEU A 263 20.65 -11.94 -1.07
N GLN A 264 20.30 -13.18 -1.42
CA GLN A 264 21.25 -14.29 -1.47
C GLN A 264 22.36 -14.02 -2.51
N LYS A 265 22.02 -13.48 -3.68
CA LYS A 265 23.01 -13.07 -4.70
C LYS A 265 23.97 -12.00 -4.16
N VAL A 266 23.49 -11.06 -3.34
CA VAL A 266 24.36 -10.08 -2.67
C VAL A 266 25.32 -10.77 -1.71
N VAL A 267 24.81 -11.64 -0.84
CA VAL A 267 25.62 -12.38 0.13
C VAL A 267 26.67 -13.24 -0.55
N ASP A 268 26.27 -14.02 -1.55
CA ASP A 268 27.17 -14.94 -2.29
C ASP A 268 28.29 -14.18 -3.00
N ARG A 269 27.99 -13.03 -3.57
CA ARG A 269 28.93 -12.25 -4.34
C ARG A 269 29.90 -11.45 -3.48
N THR A 270 29.42 -10.87 -2.38
CA THR A 270 30.19 -9.88 -1.61
C THR A 270 30.63 -10.37 -0.24
N GLY A 271 29.98 -11.40 0.29
CA GLY A 271 30.12 -11.83 1.68
C GLY A 271 29.62 -10.82 2.71
N LYS A 272 28.99 -9.71 2.27
CA LYS A 272 28.45 -8.66 3.14
C LYS A 272 27.20 -9.12 3.87
N LYS A 273 26.81 -8.37 4.89
CA LYS A 273 25.53 -8.55 5.59
C LYS A 273 24.40 -7.91 4.80
N VAL A 274 23.17 -8.37 5.05
CA VAL A 274 21.94 -7.85 4.44
C VAL A 274 20.94 -7.45 5.50
N MET A 275 20.04 -6.50 5.18
CA MET A 275 19.06 -5.92 6.09
C MET A 275 17.82 -5.44 5.33
N ILE A 276 16.65 -5.53 5.95
CA ILE A 276 15.49 -4.78 5.50
C ILE A 276 15.48 -3.44 6.23
N ALA A 277 15.74 -2.36 5.49
CA ALA A 277 15.72 -0.99 6.03
C ALA A 277 14.32 -0.44 6.21
N GLU A 278 13.37 -0.91 5.40
CA GLU A 278 11.98 -0.49 5.45
C GLU A 278 11.04 -1.62 5.07
N THR A 279 10.01 -1.82 5.89
CA THR A 279 8.82 -2.59 5.57
C THR A 279 7.63 -2.00 6.31
N ALA A 280 6.43 -2.15 5.79
CA ALA A 280 5.19 -1.80 6.46
C ALA A 280 4.01 -2.53 5.83
N TRP A 281 2.94 -2.72 6.60
CA TRP A 281 1.67 -3.27 6.15
C TRP A 281 0.48 -2.58 6.81
N ALA A 282 -0.60 -2.38 6.07
CA ALA A 282 -1.80 -1.76 6.60
C ALA A 282 -2.60 -2.76 7.47
N TYR A 283 -3.05 -2.31 8.64
CA TYR A 283 -3.93 -3.09 9.53
C TYR A 283 -5.42 -2.83 9.23
N THR A 284 -5.71 -1.82 8.42
CA THR A 284 -7.06 -1.41 8.02
C THR A 284 -7.00 -0.67 6.69
N VAL A 285 -8.13 -0.58 5.99
CA VAL A 285 -8.30 0.27 4.80
C VAL A 285 -8.86 1.66 5.15
N GLU A 286 -9.22 1.89 6.41
CA GLU A 286 -9.76 3.17 6.85
C GLU A 286 -8.72 4.28 6.78
N ASP A 287 -9.11 5.42 6.22
CA ASP A 287 -8.37 6.68 6.26
C ASP A 287 -8.90 7.51 7.43
N THR A 288 -8.09 7.66 8.47
CA THR A 288 -8.54 8.30 9.71
C THR A 288 -8.21 9.78 9.78
N ASP A 289 -7.31 10.27 8.91
CA ASP A 289 -6.94 11.69 8.87
C ASP A 289 -7.57 12.48 7.71
N GLY A 290 -8.14 11.78 6.72
CA GLY A 290 -8.80 12.35 5.55
C GLY A 290 -7.83 12.81 4.46
N SER A 291 -6.56 12.39 4.52
CA SER A 291 -5.53 12.79 3.56
C SER A 291 -5.30 11.75 2.44
N GLY A 292 -5.98 10.63 2.51
CA GLY A 292 -5.85 9.53 1.58
C GLY A 292 -4.64 8.62 1.86
N ASN A 293 -4.89 7.32 1.91
CA ASN A 293 -3.85 6.32 2.16
C ASN A 293 -3.21 5.82 0.87
N THR A 294 -1.89 5.66 0.88
CA THR A 294 -1.15 5.04 -0.23
C THR A 294 -1.55 3.57 -0.41
N ILE A 295 -1.87 2.88 0.68
CA ILE A 295 -2.22 1.46 0.70
C ILE A 295 -3.71 1.31 0.99
N GLY A 296 -4.43 0.65 0.08
CA GLY A 296 -5.86 0.38 0.20
C GLY A 296 -6.30 -0.75 -0.73
N GLU A 297 -7.59 -1.04 -0.76
CA GLU A 297 -8.19 -2.14 -1.53
C GLU A 297 -7.93 -2.07 -3.05
N GLN A 298 -7.61 -0.88 -3.58
CA GLN A 298 -7.32 -0.67 -4.99
C GLN A 298 -5.99 -1.28 -5.45
N LEU A 299 -5.10 -1.63 -4.53
CA LEU A 299 -3.81 -2.22 -4.88
C LEU A 299 -3.91 -3.74 -5.02
N THR A 300 -3.16 -4.29 -5.96
CA THR A 300 -2.90 -5.72 -6.02
C THR A 300 -1.91 -6.07 -4.92
N TYR A 301 -2.27 -6.99 -4.03
CA TYR A 301 -1.44 -7.38 -2.90
C TYR A 301 -1.51 -8.90 -2.67
N ASP A 302 -0.57 -9.41 -1.88
CA ASP A 302 -0.59 -10.80 -1.45
C ASP A 302 -1.72 -11.03 -0.44
N LYS A 303 -2.75 -11.73 -0.85
CA LYS A 303 -3.94 -12.00 -0.02
C LYS A 303 -3.65 -12.79 1.26
N ARG A 304 -2.44 -13.34 1.41
CA ARG A 304 -2.01 -13.95 2.68
C ARG A 304 -1.97 -12.95 3.83
N TYR A 305 -1.89 -11.66 3.52
CA TYR A 305 -1.88 -10.57 4.49
C TYR A 305 -3.14 -9.71 4.30
N PRO A 306 -4.29 -10.09 4.90
CA PRO A 306 -5.45 -9.20 4.88
C PRO A 306 -5.17 -7.90 5.64
N PHE A 307 -5.93 -6.84 5.36
CA PHE A 307 -5.85 -5.57 6.08
C PHE A 307 -6.46 -5.69 7.47
N THR A 308 -5.77 -6.42 8.32
CA THR A 308 -6.12 -6.69 9.73
C THR A 308 -4.87 -6.60 10.60
N VAL A 309 -5.07 -6.45 11.92
CA VAL A 309 -3.94 -6.49 12.88
C VAL A 309 -3.19 -7.82 12.81
N GLN A 310 -3.88 -8.93 12.52
CA GLN A 310 -3.25 -10.23 12.32
C GLN A 310 -2.45 -10.28 11.02
N GLY A 311 -3.00 -9.74 9.92
CA GLY A 311 -2.31 -9.69 8.63
C GLY A 311 -1.04 -8.84 8.70
N GLN A 312 -1.11 -7.68 9.37
CA GLN A 312 0.04 -6.81 9.64
C GLN A 312 1.11 -7.54 10.48
N ALA A 313 0.72 -8.19 11.55
CA ALA A 313 1.63 -8.94 12.41
C ALA A 313 2.30 -10.11 11.68
N ARG A 314 1.57 -10.75 10.78
CA ARG A 314 2.08 -11.85 9.98
C ARG A 314 3.09 -11.39 8.93
N GLU A 315 2.83 -10.27 8.26
CA GLU A 315 3.80 -9.67 7.33
C GLU A 315 5.13 -9.41 8.05
N ILE A 316 5.10 -8.74 9.20
CA ILE A 316 6.29 -8.47 10.01
C ILE A 316 7.02 -9.78 10.36
N ALA A 317 6.29 -10.81 10.80
CA ALA A 317 6.88 -12.09 11.19
C ALA A 317 7.54 -12.80 10.00
N ASP A 318 6.91 -12.79 8.82
CA ASP A 318 7.41 -13.44 7.61
C ASP A 318 8.67 -12.71 7.08
N VAL A 319 8.70 -11.37 7.10
CA VAL A 319 9.89 -10.59 6.72
C VAL A 319 11.05 -10.83 7.70
N ILE A 320 10.77 -10.90 9.01
CA ILE A 320 11.76 -11.27 10.02
C ILE A 320 12.27 -12.70 9.76
N ALA A 321 11.41 -13.64 9.41
CA ALA A 321 11.79 -15.03 9.12
C ALA A 321 12.71 -15.12 7.89
N VAL A 322 12.45 -14.35 6.83
CA VAL A 322 13.36 -14.25 5.68
C VAL A 322 14.74 -13.81 6.11
N MET A 323 14.83 -12.75 6.91
CA MET A 323 16.12 -12.24 7.35
C MET A 323 16.84 -13.19 8.30
N ALA A 324 16.12 -13.85 9.20
CA ALA A 324 16.67 -14.88 10.09
C ALA A 324 17.25 -16.07 9.28
N GLY A 325 16.66 -16.39 8.12
CA GLY A 325 17.14 -17.44 7.21
C GLY A 325 18.55 -17.21 6.68
N PHE A 326 19.05 -15.98 6.67
CA PHE A 326 20.44 -15.66 6.30
C PHE A 326 21.47 -15.90 7.43
N GLY A 327 21.01 -16.31 8.62
CA GLY A 327 21.87 -16.54 9.78
C GLY A 327 22.67 -15.28 10.16
N GLU A 328 23.97 -15.38 10.35
CA GLU A 328 24.83 -14.25 10.70
C GLU A 328 24.89 -13.14 9.62
N LYS A 329 24.41 -13.40 8.42
CA LYS A 329 24.39 -12.42 7.34
C LYS A 329 23.13 -11.56 7.36
N GLY A 330 21.99 -12.05 7.87
CA GLY A 330 20.77 -11.29 8.04
C GLY A 330 20.78 -10.56 9.38
N VAL A 331 20.96 -9.25 9.35
CA VAL A 331 21.16 -8.48 10.60
C VAL A 331 19.88 -7.95 11.23
N GLY A 332 18.82 -7.77 10.44
CA GLY A 332 17.57 -7.27 11.02
C GLY A 332 16.58 -6.67 10.03
N VAL A 333 15.51 -6.16 10.62
CA VAL A 333 14.36 -5.55 9.91
C VAL A 333 14.00 -4.26 10.62
N PHE A 334 13.71 -3.21 9.87
CA PHE A 334 13.13 -1.97 10.36
C PHE A 334 11.69 -1.81 9.82
N TYR A 335 10.75 -1.60 10.74
CA TYR A 335 9.40 -1.20 10.39
C TYR A 335 9.37 0.32 10.17
N TRP A 336 8.83 0.75 9.02
CA TRP A 336 8.81 2.15 8.64
C TRP A 336 7.63 2.87 9.27
N GLU A 337 7.91 3.93 10.02
CA GLU A 337 6.97 4.84 10.67
C GLU A 337 5.80 4.16 11.42
N PRO A 338 6.09 3.24 12.35
CA PRO A 338 5.05 2.54 13.12
C PRO A 338 4.17 3.48 13.97
N ALA A 339 4.60 4.72 14.15
CA ALA A 339 3.97 5.69 15.03
C ALA A 339 3.37 6.90 14.29
N TRP A 340 3.33 6.88 12.98
CA TRP A 340 2.76 7.98 12.20
C TRP A 340 1.25 7.84 12.10
N ILE A 341 0.54 8.34 13.11
CA ILE A 341 -0.91 8.26 13.27
C ILE A 341 -1.58 9.61 13.06
N THR A 342 -2.90 9.60 12.95
CA THR A 342 -3.72 10.81 12.82
C THR A 342 -3.46 11.79 13.96
N VAL A 343 -3.17 13.05 13.63
CA VAL A 343 -3.04 14.11 14.63
C VAL A 343 -4.42 14.52 15.17
N PRO A 344 -4.54 14.89 16.47
CA PRO A 344 -5.82 15.31 17.05
C PRO A 344 -6.44 16.50 16.30
N GLY A 345 -7.75 16.44 16.07
CA GLY A 345 -8.54 17.49 15.40
C GLY A 345 -9.89 16.91 14.97
N GLU A 346 -10.97 17.68 15.13
CA GLU A 346 -12.31 17.24 14.72
C GLU A 346 -12.52 17.43 13.21
N THR A 347 -11.87 18.44 12.63
CA THR A 347 -11.99 18.77 11.21
C THR A 347 -10.66 18.64 10.48
N TRP A 348 -10.75 18.51 9.14
CA TRP A 348 -9.57 18.53 8.27
C TRP A 348 -8.75 19.82 8.42
N GLU A 349 -9.42 20.96 8.56
CA GLU A 349 -8.77 22.27 8.71
C GLU A 349 -7.96 22.35 10.02
N GLU A 350 -8.46 21.77 11.11
CA GLU A 350 -7.72 21.74 12.38
C GLU A 350 -6.49 20.85 12.28
N ARG A 351 -6.58 19.70 11.63
CA ARG A 351 -5.44 18.82 11.38
C ARG A 351 -4.44 19.45 10.42
N SER A 352 -4.92 20.01 9.31
CA SER A 352 -4.10 20.68 8.31
C SER A 352 -3.28 21.84 8.90
N ALA A 353 -3.87 22.64 9.79
CA ALA A 353 -3.13 23.70 10.49
C ALA A 353 -1.98 23.16 11.35
N LYS A 354 -2.07 21.93 11.88
CA LYS A 354 -1.00 21.30 12.64
C LYS A 354 0.07 20.72 11.72
N TRP A 355 -0.31 20.09 10.62
CA TRP A 355 0.64 19.60 9.61
C TRP A 355 1.51 20.72 9.09
N GLU A 356 0.90 21.85 8.71
CA GLU A 356 1.62 23.04 8.26
C GLU A 356 2.54 23.63 9.34
N ARG A 357 2.09 23.65 10.59
CA ARG A 357 2.83 24.28 11.68
C ARG A 357 3.97 23.43 12.22
N TYR A 358 3.75 22.14 12.39
CA TYR A 358 4.67 21.24 13.09
C TYR A 358 5.36 20.22 12.17
N GLY A 359 4.93 20.14 10.92
CA GLY A 359 5.49 19.20 9.96
C GLY A 359 5.09 17.73 10.20
N SER A 360 3.98 17.50 10.90
CA SER A 360 3.53 16.15 11.26
C SER A 360 2.79 15.40 10.13
N GLY A 361 2.49 16.07 9.01
CA GLY A 361 1.96 15.45 7.80
C GLY A 361 3.07 15.03 6.86
N TRP A 362 2.71 14.41 5.73
CA TRP A 362 3.65 13.96 4.70
C TRP A 362 4.47 15.13 4.10
N ALA A 363 3.80 16.23 3.80
CA ALA A 363 4.39 17.48 3.36
C ALA A 363 3.58 18.67 3.89
N SER A 364 4.23 19.80 4.09
CA SER A 364 3.58 21.11 4.22
C SER A 364 3.52 21.81 2.85
N SER A 365 2.68 22.84 2.71
CA SER A 365 2.63 23.67 1.50
C SER A 365 3.97 24.39 1.22
N PHE A 366 4.83 24.54 2.23
CA PHE A 366 6.14 25.20 2.09
C PHE A 366 7.17 24.32 1.38
N ALA A 367 6.97 23.02 1.34
CA ALA A 367 7.84 22.10 0.60
C ALA A 367 7.83 22.35 -0.93
N ALA A 368 6.82 23.05 -1.44
CA ALA A 368 6.75 23.48 -2.83
C ALA A 368 7.97 24.29 -3.32
N GLU A 369 8.70 24.93 -2.40
CA GLU A 369 9.95 25.64 -2.73
C GLU A 369 11.03 24.68 -3.23
N TYR A 370 11.10 23.50 -2.63
CA TYR A 370 12.11 22.50 -2.94
C TYR A 370 11.61 21.42 -3.88
N ASP A 371 10.37 20.98 -3.71
CA ASP A 371 9.74 19.90 -4.50
C ASP A 371 8.39 20.35 -5.11
N PRO A 372 8.43 21.25 -6.11
CA PRO A 372 7.21 21.84 -6.66
C PRO A 372 6.35 20.85 -7.47
N ALA A 373 6.93 19.76 -7.97
CA ALA A 373 6.23 18.82 -8.84
C ALA A 373 5.40 17.79 -8.06
N ASP A 374 5.82 17.46 -6.85
CA ASP A 374 5.15 16.48 -5.99
C ASP A 374 4.59 17.15 -4.73
N ALA A 375 5.41 17.54 -3.77
CA ALA A 375 4.96 18.20 -2.54
C ALA A 375 4.29 19.56 -2.78
N GLY A 376 4.60 20.24 -3.89
CA GLY A 376 3.92 21.46 -4.31
C GLY A 376 2.48 21.24 -4.79
N VAL A 377 2.11 20.00 -5.11
CA VAL A 377 0.77 19.59 -5.57
C VAL A 377 0.06 18.77 -4.51
N TRP A 378 0.78 17.84 -3.91
CA TRP A 378 0.29 16.89 -2.92
C TRP A 378 0.92 17.17 -1.57
N TYR A 379 0.18 17.80 -0.67
CA TYR A 379 0.59 18.05 0.70
C TYR A 379 -0.58 17.85 1.65
N GLY A 380 -0.31 17.51 2.89
CA GLY A 380 -1.35 17.20 3.87
C GLY A 380 -0.88 16.23 4.94
N GLY A 381 -1.81 15.39 5.39
CA GLY A 381 -1.61 14.44 6.47
C GLY A 381 -0.71 13.26 6.11
N SER A 382 -0.84 12.20 6.89
CA SER A 382 -0.09 10.97 6.67
C SER A 382 -0.77 10.13 5.59
N ALA A 383 -0.05 9.81 4.53
CA ALA A 383 -0.51 8.82 3.55
C ALA A 383 -0.33 7.36 4.05
N CYS A 384 0.02 7.16 5.33
CA CYS A 384 0.44 5.88 5.91
C CYS A 384 -0.14 5.62 7.31
N ASP A 385 -1.13 6.39 7.77
CA ASP A 385 -1.69 6.25 9.10
C ASP A 385 -2.30 4.87 9.36
N ASN A 386 -2.82 4.22 8.31
CA ASN A 386 -3.34 2.86 8.35
C ASN A 386 -2.25 1.77 8.43
N GLN A 387 -0.98 2.12 8.31
CA GLN A 387 0.17 1.22 8.44
C GLN A 387 0.82 1.29 9.83
N ALA A 388 0.39 2.22 10.67
CA ALA A 388 0.93 2.36 12.02
C ALA A 388 0.71 1.10 12.88
N LEU A 389 1.57 0.91 13.90
CA LEU A 389 1.41 -0.13 14.93
C LEU A 389 0.71 0.43 16.18
N PHE A 390 0.03 1.56 16.01
CA PHE A 390 -0.80 2.23 17.00
C PHE A 390 -2.13 2.63 16.36
N ASP A 391 -3.19 2.60 17.16
CA ASP A 391 -4.48 3.11 16.73
C ASP A 391 -4.48 4.66 16.67
N PRO A 392 -5.50 5.31 16.06
CA PRO A 392 -5.58 6.77 16.00
C PRO A 392 -5.64 7.49 17.36
N GLN A 393 -5.86 6.75 18.46
CA GLN A 393 -5.87 7.24 19.83
C GLN A 393 -4.52 7.05 20.52
N GLY A 394 -3.52 6.49 19.82
CA GLY A 394 -2.17 6.25 20.30
C GLY A 394 -2.02 5.02 21.19
N ASN A 395 -2.99 4.12 21.21
CA ASN A 395 -2.84 2.83 21.89
C ASN A 395 -2.06 1.87 20.97
N PRO A 396 -1.11 1.08 21.53
CA PRO A 396 -0.41 0.09 20.73
C PRO A 396 -1.37 -1.00 20.24
N LEU A 397 -1.28 -1.35 18.95
CA LEU A 397 -1.94 -2.52 18.38
C LEU A 397 -1.20 -3.78 18.84
N GLU A 398 -1.88 -4.91 18.89
CA GLU A 398 -1.23 -6.17 19.28
C GLU A 398 -0.14 -6.59 18.27
N SER A 399 -0.24 -6.17 17.00
CA SER A 399 0.79 -6.37 15.97
C SER A 399 2.16 -5.81 16.37
N LEU A 400 2.23 -4.76 17.19
CA LEU A 400 3.48 -4.27 17.74
C LEU A 400 4.25 -5.34 18.53
N LYS A 401 3.57 -6.26 19.19
CA LYS A 401 4.19 -7.35 19.96
C LYS A 401 4.84 -8.43 19.09
N THR A 402 4.65 -8.38 17.78
CA THR A 402 5.27 -9.34 16.85
C THR A 402 6.79 -9.39 17.05
N PHE A 403 7.44 -8.27 17.33
CA PHE A 403 8.89 -8.21 17.59
C PHE A 403 9.34 -9.08 18.77
N SER A 404 8.49 -9.27 19.77
CA SER A 404 8.74 -10.21 20.87
C SER A 404 8.16 -11.61 20.59
N TYR A 405 6.98 -11.71 19.99
CA TYR A 405 6.30 -12.98 19.74
C TYR A 405 7.07 -13.91 18.81
N VAL A 406 7.76 -13.38 17.79
CA VAL A 406 8.59 -14.20 16.89
C VAL A 406 9.69 -14.98 17.59
N ARG A 407 10.11 -14.60 18.80
CA ARG A 407 11.14 -15.30 19.57
C ARG A 407 10.63 -16.56 20.27
N THR A 408 9.34 -16.58 20.61
CA THR A 408 8.73 -17.70 21.38
C THR A 408 7.62 -18.41 20.62
N GLY A 409 7.00 -17.74 19.66
CA GLY A 409 5.71 -18.10 19.12
C GLY A 409 4.56 -17.79 20.09
N THR A 410 3.34 -17.87 19.59
CA THR A 410 2.11 -17.73 20.40
C THR A 410 1.30 -19.02 20.34
N ASP A 411 0.58 -19.33 21.43
CA ASP A 411 -0.32 -20.51 21.53
C ASP A 411 -1.77 -20.06 21.24
N VAL A 412 -2.02 -19.77 19.96
CA VAL A 412 -3.33 -19.34 19.45
C VAL A 412 -3.79 -20.34 18.39
N GLU A 413 -5.04 -20.77 18.46
CA GLU A 413 -5.60 -21.73 17.50
C GLU A 413 -5.80 -21.06 16.13
N VAL A 414 -5.73 -21.90 15.06
CA VAL A 414 -6.03 -21.44 13.71
C VAL A 414 -7.52 -21.12 13.59
N ALA A 415 -7.82 -19.87 13.25
CA ALA A 415 -9.17 -19.34 13.11
C ALA A 415 -9.28 -18.44 11.88
N VAL A 416 -10.50 -18.13 11.46
CA VAL A 416 -10.74 -17.17 10.38
C VAL A 416 -10.31 -15.78 10.85
N ASP A 417 -9.47 -15.14 10.06
CA ASP A 417 -9.03 -13.75 10.28
C ASP A 417 -9.84 -12.77 9.45
N SER A 418 -10.03 -13.08 8.16
CA SER A 418 -10.75 -12.22 7.22
C SER A 418 -11.60 -13.04 6.26
N VAL A 419 -12.66 -12.45 5.77
CA VAL A 419 -13.52 -13.00 4.71
C VAL A 419 -13.68 -11.96 3.60
N GLU A 420 -13.68 -12.45 2.35
CA GLU A 420 -13.88 -11.57 1.21
C GLU A 420 -15.38 -11.33 0.99
N PRO A 421 -15.79 -10.12 0.58
CA PRO A 421 -17.15 -9.87 0.16
C PRO A 421 -17.49 -10.71 -1.07
N VAL A 422 -18.76 -11.11 -1.18
CA VAL A 422 -19.25 -11.91 -2.30
C VAL A 422 -20.12 -11.05 -3.21
N TYR A 423 -19.97 -11.21 -4.50
CA TYR A 423 -20.78 -10.53 -5.51
C TYR A 423 -21.54 -11.55 -6.32
N ILE A 424 -22.87 -11.46 -6.35
CA ILE A 424 -23.71 -12.29 -7.21
C ILE A 424 -24.62 -11.41 -8.06
N THR A 425 -24.84 -11.82 -9.30
CA THR A 425 -25.77 -11.13 -10.21
C THR A 425 -27.01 -12.00 -10.42
N VAL A 426 -28.17 -11.43 -10.19
CA VAL A 426 -29.45 -12.12 -10.28
C VAL A 426 -30.43 -11.30 -11.14
N LYS A 427 -31.07 -11.95 -12.12
CA LYS A 427 -32.11 -11.28 -12.93
C LYS A 427 -33.36 -11.07 -12.08
N ILE A 428 -34.03 -9.94 -12.25
CA ILE A 428 -35.31 -9.65 -11.61
C ILE A 428 -36.31 -10.79 -11.89
N ASN A 429 -37.12 -11.12 -10.90
CA ASN A 429 -38.05 -12.25 -10.86
C ASN A 429 -37.41 -13.65 -10.78
N ASN A 430 -36.08 -13.76 -10.74
CA ASN A 430 -35.42 -15.01 -10.42
C ASN A 430 -35.17 -15.14 -8.91
N PRO A 431 -35.20 -16.37 -8.35
CA PRO A 431 -34.86 -16.57 -6.95
C PRO A 431 -33.43 -16.11 -6.64
N VAL A 432 -33.27 -15.32 -5.58
CA VAL A 432 -31.93 -15.02 -5.04
C VAL A 432 -31.45 -16.22 -4.23
N VAL A 433 -30.33 -16.80 -4.63
CA VAL A 433 -29.68 -17.92 -3.94
C VAL A 433 -28.32 -17.44 -3.47
N LEU A 434 -28.17 -17.31 -2.17
CA LEU A 434 -26.90 -16.93 -1.56
C LEU A 434 -25.97 -18.15 -1.48
N PRO A 435 -24.64 -17.97 -1.57
CA PRO A 435 -23.70 -19.08 -1.47
C PRO A 435 -23.72 -19.72 -0.07
N GLU A 436 -23.53 -21.04 0.00
CA GLU A 436 -23.45 -21.78 1.27
C GLU A 436 -22.09 -21.62 1.95
N THR A 437 -21.06 -21.28 1.18
CA THR A 437 -19.69 -21.07 1.66
C THR A 437 -19.08 -19.86 1.02
N VAL A 438 -18.10 -19.26 1.71
CA VAL A 438 -17.33 -18.11 1.23
C VAL A 438 -15.83 -18.36 1.39
N SER A 439 -15.01 -17.62 0.64
CA SER A 439 -13.56 -17.66 0.78
C SER A 439 -13.16 -16.88 2.04
N ALA A 440 -12.32 -17.50 2.86
CA ALA A 440 -11.80 -16.93 4.08
C ALA A 440 -10.28 -17.10 4.15
N ILE A 441 -9.62 -16.14 4.77
CA ILE A 441 -8.19 -16.18 5.09
C ILE A 441 -8.09 -16.44 6.59
N CYS A 442 -7.35 -17.49 6.97
CA CYS A 442 -7.10 -17.79 8.36
C CYS A 442 -5.93 -16.98 8.91
N ASN A 443 -5.85 -16.85 10.24
CA ASN A 443 -4.77 -16.15 10.95
C ASN A 443 -3.36 -16.74 10.69
N ASN A 444 -3.28 -17.96 10.11
CA ASN A 444 -2.04 -18.55 9.57
C ASN A 444 -1.83 -18.27 8.07
N GLY A 445 -2.69 -17.47 7.42
CA GLY A 445 -2.68 -17.12 6.00
C GLY A 445 -3.18 -18.23 5.06
N GLU A 446 -3.71 -19.30 5.60
CA GLU A 446 -4.30 -20.37 4.79
C GLU A 446 -5.65 -19.91 4.24
N LEU A 447 -5.84 -20.11 2.93
CA LEU A 447 -7.14 -19.88 2.29
C LEU A 447 -8.05 -21.09 2.55
N ARG A 448 -9.25 -20.84 3.05
CA ARG A 448 -10.26 -21.86 3.32
C ARG A 448 -11.63 -21.44 2.79
N SER A 449 -12.40 -22.42 2.33
CA SER A 449 -13.84 -22.25 2.14
C SER A 449 -14.54 -22.54 3.47
N VAL A 450 -15.29 -21.58 3.98
CA VAL A 450 -16.00 -21.68 5.26
C VAL A 450 -17.49 -21.53 5.05
N ALA A 451 -18.28 -22.27 5.83
CA ALA A 451 -19.73 -22.15 5.81
C ALA A 451 -20.15 -20.77 6.30
N VAL A 452 -21.16 -20.20 5.66
CA VAL A 452 -21.72 -18.91 6.02
C VAL A 452 -23.18 -19.06 6.48
N THR A 453 -23.53 -18.29 7.49
CA THR A 453 -24.91 -18.14 7.97
C THR A 453 -25.36 -16.74 7.64
N TRP A 454 -26.18 -16.60 6.59
CA TRP A 454 -26.72 -15.31 6.17
C TRP A 454 -27.82 -14.83 7.12
N ASP A 455 -27.98 -13.50 7.22
CA ASP A 455 -29.01 -12.90 8.05
C ASP A 455 -30.41 -13.34 7.58
N ALA A 456 -31.11 -14.02 8.46
CA ALA A 456 -32.48 -14.51 8.19
C ALA A 456 -33.50 -13.37 8.01
N ALA A 457 -33.17 -12.13 8.39
CA ALA A 457 -34.02 -10.95 8.16
C ALA A 457 -33.97 -10.45 6.71
N ALA A 458 -33.03 -10.93 5.88
CA ALA A 458 -32.97 -10.57 4.47
C ALA A 458 -34.17 -11.15 3.72
N ASP A 459 -35.05 -10.29 3.23
CA ASP A 459 -36.21 -10.71 2.42
C ASP A 459 -35.80 -10.93 0.96
N LEU A 460 -35.23 -12.11 0.69
CA LEU A 460 -34.75 -12.52 -0.64
C LEU A 460 -35.90 -12.59 -1.66
N GLU A 461 -37.14 -12.87 -1.22
CA GLU A 461 -38.30 -12.88 -2.11
C GLU A 461 -38.70 -11.46 -2.52
N ALA A 462 -38.74 -10.52 -1.58
CA ALA A 462 -38.97 -9.11 -1.91
C ALA A 462 -37.85 -8.55 -2.79
N MET A 463 -36.60 -8.92 -2.53
CA MET A 463 -35.45 -8.53 -3.35
C MET A 463 -35.58 -9.04 -4.79
N SER A 464 -35.94 -10.30 -4.99
CA SER A 464 -36.10 -10.89 -6.34
C SER A 464 -37.20 -10.20 -7.17
N LYS A 465 -38.21 -9.60 -6.52
CA LYS A 465 -39.29 -8.84 -7.14
C LYS A 465 -39.08 -7.32 -7.10
N GLY A 466 -37.92 -6.90 -6.59
CA GLY A 466 -37.53 -5.52 -6.42
C GLY A 466 -37.14 -4.81 -7.70
N GLN A 467 -36.48 -3.70 -7.56
CA GLN A 467 -35.94 -2.92 -8.67
C GLN A 467 -34.50 -3.32 -8.97
N VAL A 468 -34.01 -2.93 -10.15
CA VAL A 468 -32.57 -2.99 -10.49
C VAL A 468 -31.77 -2.22 -9.44
N GLY A 469 -30.65 -2.81 -9.00
CA GLY A 469 -29.79 -2.23 -7.98
C GLY A 469 -28.99 -3.26 -7.22
N THR A 470 -28.05 -2.81 -6.40
CA THR A 470 -27.22 -3.65 -5.56
C THR A 470 -27.77 -3.66 -4.13
N TYR A 471 -28.00 -4.84 -3.60
CA TYR A 471 -28.57 -5.06 -2.27
C TYR A 471 -27.57 -5.82 -1.40
N PRO A 472 -27.05 -5.22 -0.32
CA PRO A 472 -26.16 -5.92 0.59
C PRO A 472 -26.94 -6.89 1.48
N VAL A 473 -26.44 -8.09 1.65
CA VAL A 473 -26.91 -9.09 2.61
C VAL A 473 -25.73 -9.50 3.50
N THR A 474 -25.86 -9.26 4.79
CA THR A 474 -24.82 -9.62 5.76
C THR A 474 -24.98 -11.05 6.26
N GLY A 475 -23.88 -11.63 6.74
CA GLY A 475 -23.85 -12.96 7.30
C GLY A 475 -22.63 -13.15 8.24
N ASP A 476 -22.56 -14.30 8.88
CA ASP A 476 -21.42 -14.74 9.69
C ASP A 476 -20.72 -15.92 9.04
N ALA A 477 -19.42 -15.84 8.87
CA ALA A 477 -18.56 -16.89 8.36
C ALA A 477 -17.38 -17.11 9.31
N GLY A 478 -17.48 -18.11 10.17
CA GLY A 478 -16.44 -18.45 11.13
C GLY A 478 -16.19 -17.38 12.19
N GLY A 479 -17.22 -16.63 12.58
CA GLY A 479 -17.15 -15.54 13.57
C GLY A 479 -16.71 -14.19 12.98
N ARG A 480 -16.69 -14.07 11.64
CA ARG A 480 -16.43 -12.81 10.92
C ARG A 480 -17.64 -12.42 10.09
N GLU A 481 -17.98 -11.13 10.13
CA GLU A 481 -19.02 -10.59 9.27
C GLU A 481 -18.58 -10.64 7.81
N VAL A 482 -19.49 -11.07 6.94
CA VAL A 482 -19.31 -11.07 5.48
C VAL A 482 -20.52 -10.44 4.82
N THR A 483 -20.30 -9.70 3.74
CA THR A 483 -21.38 -9.11 2.94
C THR A 483 -21.45 -9.77 1.57
N CYS A 484 -22.65 -10.20 1.19
CA CYS A 484 -22.98 -10.56 -0.19
C CYS A 484 -23.67 -9.37 -0.86
N PHE A 485 -23.09 -8.83 -1.89
CA PHE A 485 -23.70 -7.80 -2.74
C PHE A 485 -24.50 -8.49 -3.85
N VAL A 486 -25.81 -8.48 -3.71
CA VAL A 486 -26.74 -9.03 -4.70
C VAL A 486 -27.06 -7.95 -5.73
N ASN A 487 -26.48 -8.07 -6.91
CA ASN A 487 -26.72 -7.17 -8.03
C ASN A 487 -27.94 -7.64 -8.83
N MET A 488 -29.08 -6.99 -8.60
CA MET A 488 -30.33 -7.26 -9.31
C MET A 488 -30.33 -6.53 -10.65
N VAL A 489 -30.36 -7.30 -11.74
CA VAL A 489 -30.32 -6.76 -13.11
C VAL A 489 -31.61 -7.07 -13.87
N GLU A 490 -31.91 -6.29 -14.91
CA GLU A 490 -33.02 -6.62 -15.83
C GLU A 490 -32.75 -7.92 -16.59
N GLU A 491 -33.82 -8.55 -17.10
CA GLU A 491 -33.67 -9.68 -18.00
C GLU A 491 -32.90 -9.24 -19.25
N ASN A 492 -31.75 -9.84 -19.46
CA ASN A 492 -30.88 -9.53 -20.60
C ASN A 492 -30.76 -10.78 -21.49
N TYR A 493 -31.09 -10.63 -22.78
CA TYR A 493 -30.97 -11.71 -23.74
C TYR A 493 -29.60 -11.82 -24.39
N VAL A 494 -28.72 -10.81 -24.20
CA VAL A 494 -27.35 -10.86 -24.69
C VAL A 494 -26.51 -11.75 -23.79
N GLU A 495 -25.89 -12.79 -24.34
CA GLU A 495 -24.97 -13.68 -23.61
C GLU A 495 -23.60 -13.02 -23.49
N ASN A 496 -22.90 -13.25 -22.37
CA ASN A 496 -21.60 -12.64 -22.03
C ASN A 496 -21.56 -11.13 -22.38
N TYR A 497 -22.56 -10.42 -21.91
CA TYR A 497 -22.89 -9.04 -22.28
C TYR A 497 -21.84 -8.00 -21.86
N SER A 498 -21.02 -8.34 -20.86
CA SER A 498 -19.94 -7.51 -20.31
C SER A 498 -18.55 -8.16 -20.48
N PHE A 499 -18.43 -9.19 -21.30
CA PHE A 499 -17.19 -9.91 -21.64
C PHE A 499 -16.46 -10.55 -20.44
N GLU A 500 -17.11 -10.71 -19.29
CA GLU A 500 -16.49 -11.29 -18.09
C GLU A 500 -16.22 -12.80 -18.23
N ASP A 501 -17.03 -13.53 -19.03
CA ASP A 501 -16.81 -14.93 -19.30
C ASP A 501 -15.63 -15.15 -20.26
N GLU A 502 -14.87 -16.23 -20.07
CA GLU A 502 -13.76 -16.61 -20.95
C GLU A 502 -14.24 -17.00 -22.36
N ASP A 503 -15.45 -17.60 -22.44
CA ASP A 503 -16.07 -17.96 -23.72
C ASP A 503 -16.66 -16.71 -24.37
N THR A 504 -16.05 -16.27 -25.46
CA THR A 504 -16.50 -15.15 -26.31
C THR A 504 -17.02 -15.62 -27.66
N SER A 505 -17.24 -16.93 -27.85
CA SER A 505 -17.63 -17.53 -29.15
C SER A 505 -19.00 -17.06 -29.66
N MET A 506 -19.87 -16.55 -28.81
CA MET A 506 -21.15 -15.96 -29.19
C MET A 506 -21.00 -14.59 -29.88
N TRP A 507 -19.86 -13.91 -29.72
CA TRP A 507 -19.60 -12.63 -30.33
C TRP A 507 -18.94 -12.78 -31.70
N HIS A 508 -19.48 -12.11 -32.71
CA HIS A 508 -18.92 -12.05 -34.05
C HIS A 508 -18.33 -10.67 -34.30
N ILE A 509 -17.00 -10.59 -34.44
CA ILE A 509 -16.29 -9.37 -34.75
C ILE A 509 -15.84 -9.40 -36.20
N THR A 510 -16.23 -8.37 -36.97
CA THR A 510 -15.75 -8.15 -38.33
C THR A 510 -14.94 -6.85 -38.35
N GLU A 511 -13.68 -6.93 -38.72
CA GLU A 511 -12.77 -5.78 -38.76
C GLU A 511 -11.87 -5.82 -40.00
N SER A 512 -11.55 -4.64 -40.56
CA SER A 512 -10.70 -4.52 -41.73
C SER A 512 -9.20 -4.66 -41.42
N ALA A 513 -8.82 -4.41 -40.18
CA ALA A 513 -7.50 -4.61 -39.59
C ALA A 513 -7.72 -4.91 -38.10
N VAL A 514 -6.78 -5.59 -37.42
CA VAL A 514 -6.91 -5.87 -35.98
C VAL A 514 -6.98 -4.54 -35.24
N THR A 515 -8.16 -4.22 -34.74
CA THR A 515 -8.51 -2.96 -34.06
C THR A 515 -9.13 -3.20 -32.70
N THR A 516 -9.58 -4.43 -32.41
CA THR A 516 -10.31 -4.77 -31.18
C THR A 516 -9.55 -5.83 -30.38
N ASP A 517 -9.64 -5.73 -29.06
CA ASP A 517 -9.15 -6.73 -28.12
C ASP A 517 -10.02 -6.79 -26.85
N TYR A 518 -10.14 -7.98 -26.25
CA TYR A 518 -10.77 -8.12 -24.96
C TYR A 518 -9.76 -7.71 -23.88
N GLN A 519 -10.00 -6.57 -23.23
CA GLN A 519 -9.09 -5.99 -22.27
C GLN A 519 -9.58 -6.24 -20.85
N GLU A 520 -8.71 -6.79 -20.00
CA GLU A 520 -8.94 -6.91 -18.56
C GLU A 520 -8.31 -5.70 -17.86
N LYS A 521 -9.14 -4.68 -17.62
CA LYS A 521 -8.72 -3.43 -16.99
C LYS A 521 -9.90 -2.76 -16.31
N LYS A 522 -10.04 -2.97 -15.01
CA LYS A 522 -11.16 -2.48 -14.19
C LYS A 522 -11.46 -0.99 -14.35
N THR A 523 -10.45 -0.16 -14.57
CA THR A 523 -10.62 1.30 -14.76
C THR A 523 -11.30 1.67 -16.08
N ASP A 524 -11.29 0.77 -17.05
CA ASP A 524 -11.80 0.99 -18.40
C ASP A 524 -13.07 0.17 -18.68
N ALA A 525 -13.44 -0.76 -17.78
CA ALA A 525 -14.71 -1.48 -17.81
C ALA A 525 -15.82 -0.65 -17.14
N PHE A 526 -17.06 -0.75 -17.66
CA PHE A 526 -18.24 -0.14 -17.03
C PHE A 526 -18.70 -0.98 -15.85
N SER A 527 -18.77 -2.30 -16.04
CA SER A 527 -19.03 -3.27 -14.98
C SER A 527 -17.96 -4.36 -14.97
N GLY A 528 -17.74 -5.02 -13.84
CA GLY A 528 -16.75 -6.08 -13.74
C GLY A 528 -15.30 -5.60 -13.91
N THR A 529 -14.52 -6.36 -14.70
CA THR A 529 -13.09 -6.12 -14.94
C THR A 529 -12.69 -6.14 -16.41
N LYS A 530 -13.57 -6.63 -17.30
CA LYS A 530 -13.29 -6.79 -18.73
C LYS A 530 -14.20 -5.91 -19.59
N ALA A 531 -13.71 -5.52 -20.76
CA ALA A 531 -14.47 -4.80 -21.78
C ALA A 531 -13.89 -5.07 -23.17
N LEU A 532 -14.66 -4.85 -24.23
CA LEU A 532 -14.14 -4.83 -25.60
C LEU A 532 -13.49 -3.48 -25.87
N HIS A 533 -12.17 -3.45 -25.93
CA HIS A 533 -11.38 -2.27 -26.28
C HIS A 533 -11.19 -2.16 -27.79
N PHE A 534 -11.11 -0.93 -28.30
CA PHE A 534 -10.75 -0.67 -29.69
C PHE A 534 -9.75 0.48 -29.80
N TRP A 535 -8.75 0.31 -30.65
CA TRP A 535 -7.79 1.33 -31.06
C TRP A 535 -7.00 0.90 -32.29
N ASN A 536 -6.69 1.84 -33.17
CA ASN A 536 -5.73 1.63 -34.26
C ASN A 536 -5.06 2.95 -34.62
N ALA A 537 -3.75 2.94 -34.87
CA ALA A 537 -3.01 4.11 -35.37
C ALA A 537 -3.47 4.58 -36.75
N ASN A 538 -4.01 3.67 -37.57
CA ASN A 538 -4.68 3.97 -38.84
C ASN A 538 -6.20 4.05 -38.61
N ALA A 539 -7.00 4.02 -39.67
CA ALA A 539 -8.45 4.06 -39.52
C ALA A 539 -8.97 2.87 -38.68
N VAL A 540 -9.91 3.17 -37.78
CA VAL A 540 -10.65 2.19 -36.97
C VAL A 540 -11.92 1.81 -37.73
N GLU A 541 -12.10 0.54 -38.10
CA GLU A 541 -13.31 0.08 -38.77
C GLU A 541 -13.63 -1.36 -38.35
N PHE A 542 -14.69 -1.52 -37.55
CA PHE A 542 -15.17 -2.84 -37.10
C PHE A 542 -16.65 -2.84 -36.81
N THR A 543 -17.22 -4.07 -36.76
CA THR A 543 -18.50 -4.36 -36.12
C THR A 543 -18.31 -5.49 -35.11
N VAL A 544 -19.02 -5.39 -33.99
CA VAL A 544 -19.19 -6.49 -33.04
C VAL A 544 -20.68 -6.78 -32.94
N GLU A 545 -21.08 -8.03 -33.09
CA GLU A 545 -22.49 -8.41 -33.09
C GLU A 545 -22.72 -9.79 -32.45
N GLN A 546 -23.95 -10.00 -32.00
CA GLN A 546 -24.43 -11.28 -31.49
C GLN A 546 -25.81 -11.57 -32.05
N GLU A 547 -26.02 -12.81 -32.52
CA GLU A 547 -27.34 -13.31 -32.89
C GLU A 547 -28.06 -13.89 -31.67
N ILE A 548 -29.18 -13.30 -31.30
CA ILE A 548 -30.03 -13.71 -30.19
C ILE A 548 -31.21 -14.51 -30.72
N THR A 549 -31.37 -15.71 -30.22
CA THR A 549 -32.43 -16.64 -30.66
C THR A 549 -33.47 -16.90 -29.57
N GLY A 550 -34.63 -17.44 -29.95
CA GLY A 550 -35.68 -17.82 -29.00
C GLY A 550 -36.46 -16.68 -28.38
N LEU A 551 -36.38 -15.49 -28.97
CA LEU A 551 -37.14 -14.34 -28.51
C LEU A 551 -38.65 -14.53 -28.71
N ARG A 552 -39.42 -14.04 -27.74
CA ARG A 552 -40.90 -14.04 -27.83
C ARG A 552 -41.37 -12.86 -28.71
N PRO A 553 -42.58 -12.97 -29.33
CA PRO A 553 -43.17 -11.81 -29.97
C PRO A 553 -43.38 -10.66 -28.98
N GLY A 554 -43.01 -9.43 -29.36
CA GLY A 554 -43.11 -8.26 -28.50
C GLY A 554 -42.25 -7.09 -28.96
N GLU A 555 -42.15 -6.08 -28.13
CA GLU A 555 -41.25 -4.95 -28.32
C GLU A 555 -40.05 -5.07 -27.37
N TYR A 556 -38.86 -4.69 -27.83
CA TYR A 556 -37.62 -4.78 -27.10
C TYR A 556 -36.87 -3.44 -27.10
N ASN A 557 -36.08 -3.21 -26.07
CA ASN A 557 -35.10 -2.12 -26.01
C ASN A 557 -33.70 -2.70 -26.10
N TYR A 558 -32.81 -1.98 -26.76
CA TYR A 558 -31.41 -2.33 -26.86
C TYR A 558 -30.52 -1.15 -26.49
N SER A 559 -29.53 -1.37 -25.63
CA SER A 559 -28.56 -0.35 -25.23
C SER A 559 -27.18 -0.95 -25.00
N VAL A 560 -26.15 -0.10 -24.97
CA VAL A 560 -24.75 -0.47 -24.76
C VAL A 560 -24.06 0.63 -23.98
N GLN A 561 -23.13 0.31 -23.11
CA GLN A 561 -22.25 1.29 -22.47
C GLN A 561 -20.99 1.48 -23.29
N ILE A 562 -20.64 2.73 -23.63
CA ILE A 562 -19.51 3.04 -24.49
C ILE A 562 -18.79 4.28 -23.95
N GLN A 563 -17.45 4.24 -23.91
CA GLN A 563 -16.60 5.40 -23.66
C GLN A 563 -15.46 5.45 -24.69
N GLY A 564 -14.78 6.58 -24.81
CA GLY A 564 -13.61 6.71 -25.68
C GLY A 564 -13.34 8.15 -26.07
N GLY A 565 -12.41 8.35 -27.02
CA GLY A 565 -12.02 9.68 -27.46
C GLY A 565 -11.34 9.68 -28.83
N ASP A 566 -10.90 10.87 -29.22
CA ASP A 566 -10.12 11.17 -30.44
C ASP A 566 -10.80 10.78 -31.76
N ALA A 567 -12.11 10.54 -31.75
CA ALA A 567 -12.90 10.39 -32.96
C ALA A 567 -13.25 11.75 -33.56
N ASP A 568 -13.02 11.92 -34.87
CA ASP A 568 -13.31 13.17 -35.56
C ASP A 568 -14.82 13.33 -35.90
N GLU A 569 -15.19 14.48 -36.43
CA GLU A 569 -16.60 14.80 -36.78
C GLU A 569 -17.18 13.92 -37.88
N ASN A 570 -16.34 13.23 -38.68
CA ASN A 570 -16.75 12.34 -39.76
C ASN A 570 -16.93 10.89 -39.29
N ALA A 571 -16.64 10.58 -38.02
CA ALA A 571 -16.78 9.24 -37.52
C ALA A 571 -18.25 8.77 -37.59
N LEU A 572 -18.43 7.55 -38.09
CA LEU A 572 -19.72 6.87 -38.16
C LEU A 572 -19.77 5.79 -37.11
N MET A 573 -20.40 6.11 -35.98
CA MET A 573 -20.51 5.22 -34.82
C MET A 573 -21.97 5.08 -34.41
N TYR A 574 -22.45 3.85 -34.37
CA TYR A 574 -23.83 3.57 -33.98
C TYR A 574 -24.00 2.16 -33.40
N ILE A 575 -24.93 2.04 -32.47
CA ILE A 575 -25.49 0.76 -32.07
C ILE A 575 -26.58 0.39 -33.07
N TYR A 576 -26.82 -0.91 -33.27
CA TYR A 576 -27.88 -1.36 -34.18
C TYR A 576 -28.53 -2.68 -33.75
N VAL A 577 -29.76 -2.84 -34.22
CA VAL A 577 -30.49 -4.11 -34.12
C VAL A 577 -31.08 -4.47 -35.48
N ILE A 578 -30.95 -5.73 -35.87
CA ILE A 578 -31.67 -6.29 -37.02
C ILE A 578 -32.77 -7.19 -36.47
N SER A 579 -34.04 -6.83 -36.72
CA SER A 579 -35.21 -7.57 -36.31
C SER A 579 -36.18 -7.68 -37.48
N ASP A 580 -36.69 -8.88 -37.75
CA ASP A 580 -37.63 -9.15 -38.84
C ASP A 580 -37.15 -8.61 -40.20
N GLY A 581 -35.84 -8.69 -40.46
CA GLY A 581 -35.16 -8.21 -41.68
C GLY A 581 -35.04 -6.70 -41.78
N LYS A 582 -35.42 -5.95 -40.76
CA LYS A 582 -35.27 -4.49 -40.71
C LYS A 582 -34.15 -4.10 -39.72
N ARG A 583 -33.30 -3.14 -40.14
CA ARG A 583 -32.26 -2.57 -39.29
C ARG A 583 -32.74 -1.30 -38.60
N TYR A 584 -32.47 -1.21 -37.31
CA TYR A 584 -32.71 -0.06 -36.41
C TYR A 584 -31.35 0.43 -35.92
N GLU A 585 -31.10 1.72 -35.91
CA GLU A 585 -29.80 2.32 -35.54
C GLU A 585 -29.98 3.52 -34.62
N GLN A 586 -29.02 3.68 -33.69
CA GLN A 586 -28.86 4.86 -32.87
C GLN A 586 -27.41 5.31 -32.92
N PRO A 587 -27.11 6.52 -33.43
CA PRO A 587 -25.76 7.04 -33.42
C PRO A 587 -25.32 7.40 -32.01
N PHE A 588 -24.00 7.33 -31.79
CA PHE A 588 -23.36 7.80 -30.56
C PHE A 588 -22.06 8.56 -30.89
N ARG A 589 -21.49 9.20 -29.86
CA ARG A 589 -20.16 9.81 -29.87
C ARG A 589 -19.37 9.37 -28.67
N VAL A 590 -18.06 9.59 -28.69
CA VAL A 590 -17.15 9.32 -27.57
C VAL A 590 -16.49 10.65 -27.19
N ASP A 591 -16.58 11.01 -25.89
CA ASP A 591 -16.27 12.35 -25.40
C ASP A 591 -15.13 12.37 -24.34
N GLY A 592 -14.45 11.24 -24.13
CA GLY A 592 -13.30 11.13 -23.24
C GLY A 592 -13.29 9.86 -22.38
N TRP A 593 -12.24 9.70 -21.61
CA TRP A 593 -12.04 8.60 -20.68
C TRP A 593 -12.97 8.74 -19.47
N VAL A 594 -13.64 7.64 -19.07
CA VAL A 594 -14.66 7.57 -18.02
C VAL A 594 -15.89 8.46 -18.29
N VAL A 595 -16.05 8.95 -19.54
CA VAL A 595 -17.25 9.67 -19.96
C VAL A 595 -18.15 8.69 -20.71
N TRP A 596 -18.90 7.89 -19.94
CA TRP A 596 -19.74 6.84 -20.49
C TRP A 596 -20.98 7.38 -21.19
N GLN A 597 -21.23 6.87 -22.39
CA GLN A 597 -22.44 7.09 -23.19
C GLN A 597 -23.29 5.82 -23.14
N ASN A 598 -24.61 5.99 -23.08
CA ASN A 598 -25.57 4.88 -23.14
C ASN A 598 -26.58 5.12 -24.27
N PRO A 599 -26.23 4.91 -25.54
CA PRO A 599 -27.19 4.98 -26.64
C PRO A 599 -28.24 3.88 -26.48
N VAL A 600 -29.52 4.21 -26.77
CA VAL A 600 -30.66 3.29 -26.63
C VAL A 600 -31.48 3.27 -27.92
N ILE A 601 -31.88 2.09 -28.38
CA ILE A 601 -32.91 1.88 -29.38
C ILE A 601 -34.14 1.33 -28.65
N GLU A 602 -35.20 2.10 -28.62
CA GLU A 602 -36.44 1.72 -27.90
C GLU A 602 -37.47 1.09 -28.83
N LYS A 603 -38.33 0.24 -28.26
CA LYS A 603 -39.52 -0.32 -28.91
C LYS A 603 -39.26 -1.00 -30.25
N ILE A 604 -38.25 -1.83 -30.30
CA ILE A 604 -37.90 -2.62 -31.47
C ILE A 604 -38.90 -3.77 -31.59
N PRO A 605 -39.76 -3.81 -32.64
CA PRO A 605 -40.71 -4.90 -32.78
C PRO A 605 -40.00 -6.20 -33.16
N CYS A 606 -40.48 -7.32 -32.60
CA CYS A 606 -40.05 -8.67 -32.91
C CYS A 606 -41.26 -9.57 -33.11
N SER A 607 -41.39 -10.21 -34.24
CA SER A 607 -42.46 -11.19 -34.48
C SER A 607 -42.24 -12.54 -33.79
N GLY A 608 -41.08 -12.66 -33.11
CA GLY A 608 -40.57 -13.88 -32.45
C GLY A 608 -39.49 -14.55 -33.24
N GLY A 609 -38.52 -15.15 -32.54
CA GLY A 609 -37.40 -15.89 -33.14
C GLY A 609 -36.06 -15.25 -32.93
N THR A 610 -35.52 -14.49 -33.89
CA THR A 610 -34.13 -14.04 -33.89
C THR A 610 -34.00 -12.53 -34.03
N MET A 611 -33.07 -11.94 -33.31
CA MET A 611 -32.54 -10.58 -33.52
C MET A 611 -31.01 -10.63 -33.59
N THR A 612 -30.41 -9.75 -34.40
CA THR A 612 -28.97 -9.47 -34.30
C THR A 612 -28.79 -8.11 -33.63
N VAL A 613 -28.01 -8.06 -32.56
CA VAL A 613 -27.65 -6.82 -31.87
C VAL A 613 -26.16 -6.54 -32.06
N GLY A 614 -25.78 -5.25 -32.18
CA GLY A 614 -24.37 -4.95 -32.40
C GLY A 614 -23.99 -3.49 -32.30
N VAL A 615 -22.68 -3.25 -32.40
CA VAL A 615 -22.06 -1.93 -32.49
C VAL A 615 -21.24 -1.87 -33.76
N SER A 616 -21.29 -0.74 -34.46
CA SER A 616 -20.48 -0.46 -35.64
C SER A 616 -19.69 0.82 -35.41
N VAL A 617 -18.40 0.75 -35.63
CA VAL A 617 -17.50 1.89 -35.51
C VAL A 617 -16.69 2.03 -36.78
N LYS A 618 -16.71 3.25 -37.34
CA LYS A 618 -15.82 3.67 -38.43
C LYS A 618 -15.33 5.08 -38.11
N ALA A 619 -14.03 5.18 -37.77
CA ALA A 619 -13.41 6.42 -37.32
C ALA A 619 -12.01 6.61 -37.86
N ASN A 620 -11.46 7.80 -37.65
CA ASN A 620 -10.08 8.18 -37.99
C ASN A 620 -9.06 7.31 -37.20
N GLY A 621 -7.82 7.34 -37.65
CA GLY A 621 -6.70 6.77 -36.90
C GLY A 621 -6.46 7.49 -35.59
N GLY A 622 -6.14 6.74 -34.55
CA GLY A 622 -5.98 7.24 -33.19
C GLY A 622 -7.27 7.27 -32.36
N ALA A 623 -8.45 7.14 -32.96
CA ALA A 623 -9.69 6.98 -32.22
C ALA A 623 -9.62 5.72 -31.34
N TRP A 624 -10.11 5.79 -30.12
CA TRP A 624 -10.05 4.72 -29.11
C TRP A 624 -11.32 4.67 -28.28
N GLY A 625 -11.56 3.52 -27.67
CA GLY A 625 -12.66 3.38 -26.73
C GLY A 625 -12.80 1.98 -26.17
N THR A 626 -13.76 1.85 -25.25
CA THR A 626 -14.22 0.59 -24.71
C THR A 626 -15.73 0.47 -24.81
N ILE A 627 -16.21 -0.75 -25.07
CA ILE A 627 -17.61 -1.11 -25.23
C ILE A 627 -17.90 -2.19 -24.19
N ASP A 628 -18.99 -2.01 -23.45
CA ASP A 628 -19.36 -2.88 -22.33
C ASP A 628 -20.88 -2.93 -22.15
N ASP A 629 -21.38 -3.81 -21.32
CA ASP A 629 -22.79 -3.91 -20.87
C ASP A 629 -23.82 -3.76 -22.00
N PHE A 630 -23.81 -4.73 -22.91
CA PHE A 630 -24.85 -4.87 -23.93
C PHE A 630 -26.14 -5.37 -23.29
N LEU A 631 -27.24 -4.64 -23.46
CA LEU A 631 -28.54 -4.99 -22.88
C LEU A 631 -29.61 -5.08 -23.95
N LEU A 632 -30.20 -6.26 -24.14
CA LEU A 632 -31.46 -6.45 -24.89
C LEU A 632 -32.53 -6.95 -23.92
N ASN A 633 -33.56 -6.14 -23.68
CA ASN A 633 -34.64 -6.50 -22.77
C ASN A 633 -36.03 -6.22 -23.39
N PRO A 634 -37.09 -6.94 -22.98
CA PRO A 634 -38.46 -6.67 -23.46
C PRO A 634 -38.94 -5.33 -22.90
N CYS A 635 -39.72 -4.59 -23.69
CA CYS A 635 -40.46 -3.45 -23.18
C CYS A 635 -41.45 -3.88 -22.11
N LYS A 636 -41.53 -3.09 -21.02
CA LYS A 636 -42.48 -3.31 -19.89
C LYS A 636 -43.91 -3.04 -20.32
#